data_d340528b9bb42eb409366d8cf6dbefc0
#
_entry.id   d340528b9bb42eb409366d8cf6dbefc0
#
_cell.length_a   1.000
_cell.length_b   1.000
_cell.length_c   1.000
_cell.angle_alpha   90.00
_cell.angle_beta   90.00
_cell.angle_gamma   90.00
#
_symmetry.space_group_name_H-M   'P 1'
#
loop_
_entity.id
_entity.type
_entity.pdbx_description
1 polymer ?
#
loop_
_entity_poly.entity_id
_entity_poly.type
_entity_poly.pdbx_seq_one_letter_code
_entity_poly.pdbx_strand_id
1 'polypeptide(L)'
;EDEMETVFEELGVEKGLDDELNFVSLGGYASQVGPDTKKMTAPEVAIVYAEGQIVDGEGSDGNIYGNTLAAKLREVRLDEDVKSVVVRVNSPGGSALASDLIWREMELLKSVKPVIVSMGGYAASGGYYISAPADAIVADKTTLTGSIGVFGMIPNAGKALEKKLGVTVDVVKTNTSAGVTPFMPMTSVEKRALMRSVDRVYERFTGLVADGRNLPLEKVLDIAGGRVWSGEEALKIGLVDMNGGLKEAIAVAVEKAGLGEEYRIEEKVDAPTGLAAYMSAFSARVKASWEASELGVALKEYRYLQEAMSQTGVVMYSPYKVEF
;
A
#
# COMPACT_ATOMS: atom_id res chain seq x y z
N GLU A 1 30.85 17.74 -10.02
CA GLU A 1 30.67 19.17 -10.38
C GLU A 1 30.35 19.27 -11.86
N ASP A 2 31.17 18.71 -12.77
CA ASP A 2 31.00 18.83 -14.23
C ASP A 2 29.65 18.26 -14.75
N GLU A 3 29.09 17.20 -14.17
CA GLU A 3 27.80 16.64 -14.57
C GLU A 3 26.63 17.57 -14.19
N MET A 4 26.72 18.27 -13.08
CA MET A 4 25.72 19.24 -12.65
C MET A 4 25.74 20.49 -13.53
N GLU A 5 26.90 20.98 -13.97
CA GLU A 5 27.00 22.09 -14.92
C GLU A 5 26.34 21.75 -16.24
N THR A 6 26.56 20.57 -16.78
CA THR A 6 25.92 20.09 -18.02
C THR A 6 24.40 20.09 -17.90
N VAL A 7 23.84 19.62 -16.78
CA VAL A 7 22.39 19.63 -16.54
C VAL A 7 21.83 21.05 -16.47
N PHE A 8 22.55 21.98 -15.85
CA PHE A 8 22.11 23.38 -15.78
C PHE A 8 22.18 24.09 -17.13
N GLU A 9 23.18 23.78 -17.96
CA GLU A 9 23.24 24.29 -19.33
C GLU A 9 22.09 23.76 -20.19
N GLU A 10 21.76 22.46 -20.08
CA GLU A 10 20.62 21.84 -20.79
C GLU A 10 19.28 22.43 -20.34
N LEU A 11 19.13 22.81 -19.07
CA LEU A 11 17.94 23.43 -18.52
C LEU A 11 17.86 24.93 -18.78
N GLY A 12 18.89 25.55 -19.38
CA GLY A 12 18.93 26.98 -19.66
C GLY A 12 18.96 27.86 -18.42
N VAL A 13 19.57 27.37 -17.32
CA VAL A 13 19.65 28.11 -16.06
C VAL A 13 20.68 29.23 -16.19
N GLU A 14 20.21 30.47 -16.06
CA GLU A 14 21.10 31.64 -16.08
C GLU A 14 21.83 31.77 -14.72
N LYS A 15 23.17 31.96 -14.79
CA LYS A 15 23.98 32.26 -13.61
C LYS A 15 23.77 33.72 -13.17
N GLY A 16 23.85 33.95 -11.85
CA GLY A 16 23.78 35.30 -11.30
C GLY A 16 25.00 36.16 -11.67
N LEU A 17 24.97 37.44 -11.26
CA LEU A 17 26.04 38.41 -11.54
C LEU A 17 27.43 38.03 -11.00
N ASP A 18 27.44 37.14 -10.00
CA ASP A 18 28.65 36.62 -9.33
C ASP A 18 29.10 35.24 -9.87
N ASP A 19 28.59 34.82 -11.03
CA ASP A 19 28.81 33.48 -11.61
C ASP A 19 28.33 32.30 -10.76
N GLU A 20 27.57 32.60 -9.69
CA GLU A 20 26.94 31.60 -8.82
C GLU A 20 25.50 31.30 -9.23
N LEU A 21 25.09 30.06 -9.01
CA LEU A 21 23.71 29.63 -9.24
C LEU A 21 22.83 30.09 -8.09
N ASN A 22 21.74 30.79 -8.41
CA ASN A 22 20.75 31.22 -7.44
C ASN A 22 19.85 30.04 -7.03
N PHE A 23 20.20 29.37 -5.95
CA PHE A 23 19.37 28.31 -5.38
C PHE A 23 18.30 28.88 -4.45
N VAL A 24 17.06 28.54 -4.72
CA VAL A 24 15.95 28.76 -3.79
C VAL A 24 15.65 27.44 -3.10
N SER A 25 15.68 27.43 -1.77
CA SER A 25 15.26 26.24 -1.03
C SER A 25 13.80 25.90 -1.34
N LEU A 26 13.45 24.60 -1.29
CA LEU A 26 12.07 24.17 -1.54
C LEU A 26 11.07 24.90 -0.62
N GLY A 27 11.44 25.16 0.65
CA GLY A 27 10.63 25.94 1.57
C GLY A 27 10.51 27.41 1.20
N GLY A 28 11.60 28.03 0.68
CA GLY A 28 11.60 29.39 0.15
C GLY A 28 10.72 29.53 -1.09
N TYR A 29 10.81 28.55 -2.00
CA TYR A 29 9.95 28.50 -3.18
C TYR A 29 8.46 28.34 -2.79
N ALA A 30 8.15 27.37 -1.92
CA ALA A 30 6.78 27.16 -1.45
C ALA A 30 6.17 28.40 -0.75
N SER A 31 6.99 29.18 -0.01
CA SER A 31 6.53 30.41 0.64
C SER A 31 6.26 31.56 -0.34
N GLN A 32 6.94 31.57 -1.50
CA GLN A 32 6.73 32.58 -2.55
C GLN A 32 5.56 32.24 -3.49
N VAL A 33 5.37 30.93 -3.76
CA VAL A 33 4.31 30.49 -4.66
C VAL A 33 2.94 30.55 -4.00
N GLY A 34 2.83 30.52 -2.66
CA GLY A 34 1.59 30.63 -1.89
C GLY A 34 0.42 29.78 -2.43
N PRO A 35 -0.57 29.46 -1.64
CA PRO A 35 -1.75 28.77 -2.16
C PRO A 35 -2.49 29.65 -3.16
N ASP A 36 -2.78 29.11 -4.35
CA ASP A 36 -3.60 29.80 -5.36
C ASP A 36 -5.04 29.92 -4.84
N THR A 37 -5.35 31.07 -4.24
CA THR A 37 -6.66 31.32 -3.63
C THR A 37 -7.82 31.27 -4.64
N LYS A 38 -7.55 31.43 -5.95
CA LYS A 38 -8.57 31.29 -7.00
C LYS A 38 -9.02 29.83 -7.17
N LYS A 39 -8.19 28.87 -6.78
CA LYS A 39 -8.52 27.44 -6.85
C LYS A 39 -9.21 26.88 -5.61
N MET A 40 -9.37 27.67 -4.53
CA MET A 40 -9.95 27.15 -3.27
C MET A 40 -11.41 26.67 -3.42
N THR A 41 -12.15 27.19 -4.39
CA THR A 41 -13.56 26.77 -4.68
C THR A 41 -13.66 25.86 -5.91
N ALA A 42 -12.52 25.51 -6.52
CA ALA A 42 -12.53 24.62 -7.66
C ALA A 42 -12.85 23.17 -7.25
N PRO A 43 -13.42 22.37 -8.17
CA PRO A 43 -13.68 20.96 -7.92
C PRO A 43 -12.37 20.24 -7.53
N GLU A 44 -12.48 19.31 -6.57
CA GLU A 44 -11.33 18.67 -5.98
C GLU A 44 -11.05 17.29 -6.59
N VAL A 45 -9.76 17.01 -6.85
CA VAL A 45 -9.21 15.69 -7.05
C VAL A 45 -8.47 15.31 -5.76
N ALA A 46 -9.03 14.38 -5.00
CA ALA A 46 -8.43 13.93 -3.76
C ALA A 46 -7.35 12.86 -4.01
N ILE A 47 -6.21 12.96 -3.33
CA ILE A 47 -5.20 11.91 -3.31
C ILE A 47 -5.21 11.25 -1.93
N VAL A 48 -5.40 9.92 -1.91
CA VAL A 48 -5.35 9.08 -0.71
C VAL A 48 -4.17 8.14 -0.82
N TYR A 49 -3.32 8.12 0.20
CA TYR A 49 -2.14 7.26 0.24
C TYR A 49 -2.44 5.94 0.95
N ALA A 50 -1.98 4.85 0.34
CA ALA A 50 -2.00 3.49 0.86
C ALA A 50 -0.56 2.93 0.80
N GLU A 51 0.26 3.31 1.78
CA GLU A 51 1.69 3.00 1.83
C GLU A 51 2.02 2.10 3.01
N GLY A 52 2.79 1.04 2.77
CA GLY A 52 3.20 0.08 3.78
C GLY A 52 2.44 -1.24 3.73
N GLN A 53 2.60 -2.04 4.78
CA GLN A 53 1.96 -3.34 4.92
C GLN A 53 0.50 -3.19 5.36
N ILE A 54 -0.40 -3.99 4.79
CA ILE A 54 -1.82 -4.00 5.18
C ILE A 54 -1.99 -4.83 6.45
N VAL A 55 -2.50 -4.18 7.50
CA VAL A 55 -2.69 -4.79 8.83
C VAL A 55 -4.11 -4.53 9.35
N ASP A 56 -4.55 -5.36 10.29
CA ASP A 56 -5.87 -5.24 10.91
C ASP A 56 -5.91 -4.07 11.91
N GLY A 57 -7.10 -3.51 12.09
CA GLY A 57 -7.37 -2.50 13.11
C GLY A 57 -7.13 -1.07 12.68
N GLU A 58 -6.73 -0.23 13.64
CA GLU A 58 -6.54 1.22 13.51
C GLU A 58 -5.12 1.61 13.91
N GLY A 59 -4.52 2.60 13.21
CA GLY A 59 -3.18 3.09 13.52
C GLY A 59 -2.63 4.03 12.46
N SER A 60 -1.38 4.51 12.66
CA SER A 60 -0.72 5.51 11.80
C SER A 60 0.82 5.39 11.79
N ASP A 61 1.38 4.21 12.02
CA ASP A 61 2.83 4.01 12.20
C ASP A 61 3.58 3.59 10.92
N GLY A 62 3.07 3.96 9.76
CA GLY A 62 3.69 3.62 8.47
C GLY A 62 3.16 2.31 7.88
N ASN A 63 2.12 1.73 8.48
CA ASN A 63 1.34 0.61 7.94
C ASN A 63 -0.01 1.10 7.40
N ILE A 64 -0.63 0.28 6.54
CA ILE A 64 -1.99 0.47 6.06
C ILE A 64 -2.93 -0.26 7.01
N TYR A 65 -3.51 0.46 7.94
CA TYR A 65 -4.53 -0.09 8.84
C TYR A 65 -5.88 -0.17 8.14
N GLY A 66 -6.49 -1.35 8.10
CA GLY A 66 -7.72 -1.60 7.36
C GLY A 66 -8.86 -0.66 7.74
N ASN A 67 -9.10 -0.46 9.04
CA ASN A 67 -10.16 0.42 9.53
C ASN A 67 -9.85 1.90 9.26
N THR A 68 -8.60 2.33 9.44
CA THR A 68 -8.20 3.73 9.21
C THR A 68 -8.35 4.12 7.75
N LEU A 69 -7.81 3.30 6.82
CA LEU A 69 -7.91 3.61 5.39
C LEU A 69 -9.35 3.50 4.89
N ALA A 70 -10.13 2.52 5.34
CA ALA A 70 -11.54 2.41 5.00
C ALA A 70 -12.35 3.64 5.48
N ALA A 71 -12.08 4.13 6.69
CA ALA A 71 -12.70 5.36 7.22
C ALA A 71 -12.32 6.59 6.37
N LYS A 72 -11.05 6.72 5.95
CA LYS A 72 -10.59 7.81 5.09
C LYS A 72 -11.24 7.77 3.70
N LEU A 73 -11.32 6.60 3.07
CA LEU A 73 -12.03 6.43 1.79
C LEU A 73 -13.51 6.77 1.92
N ARG A 74 -14.15 6.41 3.04
CA ARG A 74 -15.52 6.78 3.34
C ARG A 74 -15.71 8.29 3.50
N GLU A 75 -14.80 8.98 4.20
CA GLU A 75 -14.79 10.43 4.32
C GLU A 75 -14.76 11.09 2.95
N VAL A 76 -13.79 10.71 2.11
CA VAL A 76 -13.64 11.20 0.73
C VAL A 76 -14.87 10.88 -0.13
N ARG A 77 -15.50 9.73 0.07
CA ARG A 77 -16.74 9.34 -0.62
C ARG A 77 -17.90 10.28 -0.31
N LEU A 78 -18.01 10.74 0.94
CA LEU A 78 -19.10 11.59 1.43
C LEU A 78 -18.82 13.09 1.21
N ASP A 79 -17.59 13.49 0.92
CA ASP A 79 -17.20 14.87 0.67
C ASP A 79 -17.71 15.31 -0.71
N GLU A 80 -18.64 16.29 -0.74
CA GLU A 80 -19.25 16.78 -1.98
C GLU A 80 -18.32 17.59 -2.85
N ASP A 81 -17.24 18.16 -2.31
CA ASP A 81 -16.24 18.94 -3.07
C ASP A 81 -15.34 18.01 -3.91
N VAL A 82 -15.10 16.80 -3.44
CA VAL A 82 -14.31 15.80 -4.13
C VAL A 82 -15.07 15.23 -5.33
N LYS A 83 -14.54 15.38 -6.53
CA LYS A 83 -15.14 14.89 -7.78
C LYS A 83 -14.50 13.64 -8.35
N SER A 84 -13.23 13.37 -8.02
CA SER A 84 -12.53 12.11 -8.32
C SER A 84 -11.46 11.83 -7.28
N VAL A 85 -11.02 10.58 -7.23
CA VAL A 85 -10.04 10.12 -6.24
C VAL A 85 -8.91 9.37 -6.91
N VAL A 86 -7.68 9.72 -6.54
CA VAL A 86 -6.50 8.95 -6.87
C VAL A 86 -6.03 8.25 -5.61
N VAL A 87 -6.02 6.92 -5.61
CA VAL A 87 -5.45 6.13 -4.52
C VAL A 87 -4.03 5.73 -4.90
N ARG A 88 -3.05 6.30 -4.19
CA ARG A 88 -1.64 5.98 -4.37
C ARG A 88 -1.28 4.76 -3.55
N VAL A 89 -1.07 3.62 -4.23
CA VAL A 89 -0.78 2.33 -3.56
C VAL A 89 0.70 2.00 -3.68
N ASN A 90 1.35 1.81 -2.54
CA ASN A 90 2.72 1.31 -2.43
C ASN A 90 2.78 0.25 -1.32
N SER A 91 2.35 -0.98 -1.62
CA SER A 91 2.09 -2.02 -0.62
C SER A 91 2.45 -3.42 -1.11
N PRO A 92 3.16 -4.22 -0.30
CA PRO A 92 3.40 -5.64 -0.56
C PRO A 92 2.16 -6.52 -0.29
N GLY A 93 1.09 -5.94 0.28
CA GLY A 93 -0.09 -6.63 0.77
C GLY A 93 -0.07 -6.83 2.29
N GLY A 94 -0.77 -7.85 2.78
CA GLY A 94 -0.87 -8.14 4.20
C GLY A 94 -2.14 -8.89 4.57
N SER A 95 -2.87 -8.42 5.60
CA SER A 95 -4.10 -9.03 6.08
C SER A 95 -5.18 -9.11 5.00
N ALA A 96 -5.72 -10.30 4.80
CA ALA A 96 -6.83 -10.53 3.89
C ALA A 96 -8.12 -9.82 4.37
N LEU A 97 -8.36 -9.79 5.69
CA LEU A 97 -9.52 -9.12 6.28
C LEU A 97 -9.44 -7.60 6.08
N ALA A 98 -8.29 -7.00 6.41
CA ALA A 98 -8.08 -5.57 6.22
C ALA A 98 -8.18 -5.17 4.74
N SER A 99 -7.62 -5.99 3.83
CA SER A 99 -7.74 -5.76 2.38
C SER A 99 -9.19 -5.81 1.91
N ASP A 100 -10.01 -6.72 2.45
CA ASP A 100 -11.44 -6.83 2.09
C ASP A 100 -12.26 -5.64 2.61
N LEU A 101 -11.94 -5.12 3.81
CA LEU A 101 -12.57 -3.91 4.35
C LEU A 101 -12.27 -2.69 3.47
N ILE A 102 -11.01 -2.51 3.07
CA ILE A 102 -10.60 -1.42 2.17
C ILE A 102 -11.24 -1.59 0.79
N TRP A 103 -11.18 -2.80 0.22
CA TRP A 103 -11.82 -3.12 -1.06
C TRP A 103 -13.30 -2.75 -1.06
N ARG A 104 -14.02 -3.04 0.02
CA ARG A 104 -15.45 -2.69 0.13
C ARG A 104 -15.69 -1.20 0.04
N GLU A 105 -14.88 -0.37 0.70
CA GLU A 105 -15.01 1.09 0.59
C GLU A 105 -14.56 1.60 -0.79
N MET A 106 -13.58 0.98 -1.43
CA MET A 106 -13.20 1.27 -2.83
C MET A 106 -14.38 1.04 -3.79
N GLU A 107 -15.10 -0.07 -3.67
CA GLU A 107 -16.31 -0.36 -4.45
C GLU A 107 -17.43 0.67 -4.21
N LEU A 108 -17.65 1.03 -2.95
CA LEU A 108 -18.65 2.05 -2.59
C LEU A 108 -18.25 3.44 -3.12
N LEU A 109 -16.97 3.79 -3.05
CA LEU A 109 -16.42 5.04 -3.56
C LEU A 109 -16.58 5.10 -5.10
N LYS A 110 -16.19 4.04 -5.80
CA LYS A 110 -16.32 3.92 -7.24
C LYS A 110 -17.77 4.07 -7.72
N SER A 111 -18.75 3.64 -6.93
CA SER A 111 -20.16 3.77 -7.30
C SER A 111 -20.66 5.20 -7.38
N VAL A 112 -19.94 6.17 -6.83
CA VAL A 112 -20.35 7.59 -6.76
C VAL A 112 -19.33 8.56 -7.36
N LYS A 113 -18.05 8.17 -7.46
CA LYS A 113 -16.97 9.03 -7.99
C LYS A 113 -15.96 8.16 -8.76
N PRO A 114 -15.33 8.68 -9.83
CA PRO A 114 -14.22 7.99 -10.48
C PRO A 114 -13.08 7.73 -9.50
N VAL A 115 -12.58 6.49 -9.46
CA VAL A 115 -11.47 6.04 -8.62
C VAL A 115 -10.34 5.53 -9.49
N ILE A 116 -9.20 6.18 -9.40
CA ILE A 116 -7.99 5.81 -10.12
C ILE A 116 -6.96 5.30 -9.13
N VAL A 117 -6.31 4.20 -9.43
CA VAL A 117 -5.17 3.73 -8.65
C VAL A 117 -3.88 4.13 -9.36
N SER A 118 -2.97 4.75 -8.61
CA SER A 118 -1.58 4.98 -9.01
C SER A 118 -0.67 4.07 -8.19
N MET A 119 -0.05 3.09 -8.84
CA MET A 119 0.87 2.17 -8.16
C MET A 119 2.26 2.79 -7.98
N GLY A 120 2.88 2.57 -6.83
CA GLY A 120 4.25 2.94 -6.51
C GLY A 120 5.26 1.92 -7.04
N GLY A 121 6.34 1.71 -6.27
CA GLY A 121 7.33 0.68 -6.59
C GLY A 121 6.75 -0.73 -6.56
N TYR A 122 5.77 -0.96 -5.71
CA TYR A 122 5.04 -2.21 -5.65
C TYR A 122 3.58 -2.02 -5.20
N ALA A 123 2.67 -2.82 -5.79
CA ALA A 123 1.28 -2.95 -5.38
C ALA A 123 0.86 -4.40 -5.61
N ALA A 124 1.24 -5.27 -4.67
CA ALA A 124 1.16 -6.71 -4.83
C ALA A 124 0.27 -7.36 -3.77
N SER A 125 -0.29 -8.52 -4.10
CA SER A 125 -1.14 -9.31 -3.21
C SER A 125 -2.29 -8.49 -2.62
N GLY A 126 -2.37 -8.25 -1.32
CA GLY A 126 -3.36 -7.34 -0.72
C GLY A 126 -3.36 -5.94 -1.32
N GLY A 127 -2.19 -5.42 -1.74
CA GLY A 127 -2.06 -4.15 -2.45
C GLY A 127 -2.74 -4.18 -3.83
N TYR A 128 -2.67 -5.31 -4.54
CA TYR A 128 -3.42 -5.50 -5.77
C TYR A 128 -4.92 -5.75 -5.51
N TYR A 129 -5.25 -6.45 -4.43
CA TYR A 129 -6.63 -6.69 -4.00
C TYR A 129 -7.43 -5.39 -3.86
N ILE A 130 -6.87 -4.40 -3.14
CA ILE A 130 -7.51 -3.10 -2.96
C ILE A 130 -7.51 -2.25 -4.23
N SER A 131 -6.59 -2.51 -5.17
CA SER A 131 -6.47 -1.79 -6.43
C SER A 131 -7.42 -2.30 -7.51
N ALA A 132 -7.75 -3.60 -7.49
CA ALA A 132 -8.48 -4.28 -8.55
C ALA A 132 -9.83 -3.65 -8.94
N PRO A 133 -10.64 -3.07 -8.01
CA PRO A 133 -11.92 -2.46 -8.34
C PRO A 133 -11.84 -1.11 -9.04
N ALA A 134 -10.67 -0.46 -9.09
CA ALA A 134 -10.54 0.90 -9.64
C ALA A 134 -11.05 1.02 -11.09
N ASP A 135 -11.47 2.24 -11.48
CA ASP A 135 -11.88 2.56 -12.85
C ASP A 135 -10.72 2.60 -13.84
N ALA A 136 -9.52 2.84 -13.32
CA ALA A 136 -8.26 2.67 -14.05
C ALA A 136 -7.12 2.46 -13.07
N ILE A 137 -6.14 1.65 -13.47
CA ILE A 137 -4.91 1.39 -12.74
C ILE A 137 -3.74 1.86 -13.59
N VAL A 138 -2.96 2.78 -13.02
CA VAL A 138 -1.73 3.34 -13.61
C VAL A 138 -0.53 2.82 -12.83
N ALA A 139 0.44 2.23 -13.52
CA ALA A 139 1.66 1.70 -12.92
C ALA A 139 2.88 2.06 -13.75
N ASP A 140 4.02 2.32 -13.12
CA ASP A 140 5.29 2.41 -13.83
C ASP A 140 5.65 1.05 -14.46
N LYS A 141 6.46 1.06 -15.52
CA LYS A 141 6.89 -0.17 -16.19
C LYS A 141 7.62 -1.12 -15.26
N THR A 142 8.32 -0.59 -14.27
CA THR A 142 9.12 -1.31 -13.29
C THR A 142 8.37 -1.67 -12.01
N THR A 143 7.15 -1.15 -11.81
CA THR A 143 6.30 -1.50 -10.67
C THR A 143 6.15 -3.02 -10.54
N LEU A 144 6.33 -3.56 -9.34
CA LEU A 144 6.01 -4.95 -9.05
C LEU A 144 4.55 -5.07 -8.60
N THR A 145 3.75 -5.86 -9.33
CA THR A 145 2.32 -5.99 -9.06
C THR A 145 1.79 -7.41 -9.25
N GLY A 146 0.48 -7.60 -9.17
CA GLY A 146 -0.12 -8.93 -9.20
C GLY A 146 0.04 -9.64 -7.86
N SER A 147 0.85 -10.70 -7.81
CA SER A 147 0.95 -11.60 -6.65
C SER A 147 -0.45 -12.03 -6.15
N ILE A 148 -1.34 -12.37 -7.10
CA ILE A 148 -2.71 -12.80 -6.81
C ILE A 148 -2.64 -14.20 -6.22
N GLY A 149 -2.49 -14.24 -4.89
CA GLY A 149 -2.29 -15.47 -4.14
C GLY A 149 -2.57 -15.27 -2.66
N VAL A 150 -2.76 -16.39 -1.96
CA VAL A 150 -3.09 -16.43 -0.53
C VAL A 150 -2.29 -17.52 0.12
N PHE A 151 -1.72 -17.24 1.26
CA PHE A 151 -1.09 -18.27 2.10
C PHE A 151 -1.42 -18.03 3.56
N GLY A 152 -1.27 -19.06 4.37
CA GLY A 152 -1.38 -18.98 5.82
C GLY A 152 -0.11 -19.50 6.46
N MET A 153 0.41 -18.79 7.46
CA MET A 153 1.56 -19.20 8.25
C MET A 153 1.14 -19.45 9.70
N ILE A 154 1.40 -20.66 10.19
CA ILE A 154 1.17 -21.02 11.60
C ILE A 154 2.48 -21.56 12.15
N PRO A 155 3.16 -20.80 13.02
CA PRO A 155 4.39 -21.24 13.65
C PRO A 155 4.12 -22.41 14.61
N ASN A 156 5.09 -23.34 14.71
CA ASN A 156 5.07 -24.42 15.70
C ASN A 156 6.41 -24.49 16.42
N ALA A 157 6.43 -23.99 17.65
CA ALA A 157 7.62 -23.95 18.50
C ALA A 157 7.74 -25.17 19.47
N GLY A 158 6.76 -26.08 19.53
CA GLY A 158 6.73 -27.15 20.52
C GLY A 158 8.00 -28.00 20.58
N LYS A 159 8.47 -28.49 19.42
CA LYS A 159 9.70 -29.28 19.35
C LYS A 159 10.96 -28.50 19.73
N ALA A 160 10.98 -27.18 19.46
CA ALA A 160 12.11 -26.31 19.83
C ALA A 160 12.17 -26.12 21.35
N LEU A 161 11.02 -25.89 21.98
CA LEU A 161 10.91 -25.77 23.44
C LEU A 161 11.36 -27.07 24.13
N GLU A 162 10.87 -28.20 23.67
CA GLU A 162 11.25 -29.52 24.24
C GLU A 162 12.76 -29.77 24.11
N LYS A 163 13.32 -29.64 22.90
CA LYS A 163 14.73 -29.96 22.62
C LYS A 163 15.74 -28.99 23.19
N LYS A 164 15.40 -27.70 23.23
CA LYS A 164 16.34 -26.62 23.61
C LYS A 164 16.19 -26.17 25.05
N LEU A 165 14.99 -26.24 25.60
CA LEU A 165 14.68 -25.74 26.94
C LEU A 165 14.18 -26.85 27.89
N GLY A 166 13.94 -28.07 27.43
CA GLY A 166 13.37 -29.15 28.22
C GLY A 166 11.94 -28.88 28.67
N VAL A 167 11.24 -27.98 28.03
CA VAL A 167 9.87 -27.61 28.36
C VAL A 167 8.89 -28.36 27.47
N THR A 168 8.01 -29.14 28.12
CA THR A 168 6.88 -29.83 27.46
C THR A 168 5.60 -29.04 27.69
N VAL A 169 4.71 -29.01 26.68
CA VAL A 169 3.41 -28.34 26.76
C VAL A 169 2.31 -29.41 26.74
N ASP A 170 1.47 -29.38 27.72
CA ASP A 170 0.24 -30.17 27.77
C ASP A 170 -0.98 -29.27 27.57
N VAL A 171 -1.93 -29.71 26.75
CA VAL A 171 -3.08 -28.90 26.36
C VAL A 171 -4.38 -29.61 26.71
N VAL A 172 -5.16 -28.99 27.57
CA VAL A 172 -6.52 -29.41 27.89
C VAL A 172 -7.51 -28.71 26.95
N LYS A 173 -8.26 -29.49 26.19
CA LYS A 173 -9.24 -28.98 25.22
C LYS A 173 -10.63 -29.50 25.51
N THR A 174 -11.64 -28.70 25.24
CA THR A 174 -13.05 -29.09 25.32
C THR A 174 -13.47 -30.09 24.24
N ASN A 175 -12.79 -30.03 23.09
CA ASN A 175 -12.92 -30.97 21.97
C ASN A 175 -11.64 -30.98 21.11
N THR A 176 -11.55 -31.88 20.13
CA THR A 176 -10.37 -32.05 19.26
C THR A 176 -10.06 -30.85 18.37
N SER A 177 -11.02 -29.97 18.16
CA SER A 177 -10.89 -28.78 17.31
C SER A 177 -10.97 -27.45 18.08
N ALA A 178 -10.82 -27.49 19.41
CA ALA A 178 -10.92 -26.33 20.28
C ALA A 178 -9.65 -25.45 20.26
N GLY A 179 -9.25 -25.05 19.08
CA GLY A 179 -8.18 -24.07 18.85
C GLY A 179 -6.84 -24.66 18.44
N VAL A 180 -6.16 -23.91 17.61
CA VAL A 180 -4.78 -24.12 17.16
C VAL A 180 -3.86 -23.44 18.15
N THR A 181 -2.77 -24.09 18.53
CA THR A 181 -1.73 -23.52 19.41
C THR A 181 -0.36 -23.60 18.73
N PRO A 182 0.50 -22.60 18.90
CA PRO A 182 1.85 -22.63 18.32
C PRO A 182 2.78 -23.65 19.02
N PHE A 183 2.30 -24.34 20.03
CA PHE A 183 3.11 -25.30 20.82
C PHE A 183 2.84 -26.76 20.47
N MET A 184 1.78 -27.05 19.72
CA MET A 184 1.41 -28.41 19.33
C MET A 184 1.25 -28.51 17.80
N PRO A 185 1.59 -29.66 17.20
CA PRO A 185 1.31 -29.92 15.80
C PRO A 185 -0.20 -29.84 15.52
N MET A 186 -0.56 -29.21 14.42
CA MET A 186 -1.95 -29.19 13.95
C MET A 186 -2.43 -30.59 13.59
N THR A 187 -3.64 -30.92 13.98
CA THR A 187 -4.34 -32.11 13.56
C THR A 187 -4.71 -32.07 12.07
N SER A 188 -5.02 -33.22 11.47
CA SER A 188 -5.49 -33.27 10.08
C SER A 188 -6.81 -32.51 9.85
N VAL A 189 -7.65 -32.41 10.87
CA VAL A 189 -8.92 -31.68 10.84
C VAL A 189 -8.65 -30.18 10.82
N GLU A 190 -7.78 -29.70 11.69
CA GLU A 190 -7.36 -28.29 11.76
C GLU A 190 -6.68 -27.84 10.46
N LYS A 191 -5.76 -28.66 9.91
CA LYS A 191 -5.13 -28.40 8.61
C LYS A 191 -6.15 -28.26 7.49
N ARG A 192 -7.12 -29.19 7.40
CA ARG A 192 -8.18 -29.10 6.37
C ARG A 192 -9.07 -27.87 6.55
N ALA A 193 -9.35 -27.47 7.81
CA ALA A 193 -10.13 -26.28 8.07
C ALA A 193 -9.39 -25.02 7.62
N LEU A 194 -8.09 -24.92 7.90
CA LEU A 194 -7.23 -23.83 7.45
C LEU A 194 -7.15 -23.78 5.93
N MET A 195 -6.88 -24.91 5.27
CA MET A 195 -6.82 -24.96 3.80
C MET A 195 -8.12 -24.48 3.16
N ARG A 196 -9.28 -24.92 3.66
CA ARG A 196 -10.58 -24.40 3.17
C ARG A 196 -10.75 -22.90 3.39
N SER A 197 -10.14 -22.32 4.43
CA SER A 197 -10.16 -20.87 4.63
C SER A 197 -9.29 -20.16 3.60
N VAL A 198 -8.09 -20.68 3.34
CA VAL A 198 -7.18 -20.18 2.30
C VAL A 198 -7.84 -20.25 0.92
N ASP A 199 -8.44 -21.41 0.58
CA ASP A 199 -9.12 -21.62 -0.70
C ASP A 199 -10.25 -20.60 -0.92
N ARG A 200 -11.11 -20.38 0.09
CA ARG A 200 -12.19 -19.37 0.01
C ARG A 200 -11.68 -17.94 -0.21
N VAL A 201 -10.59 -17.56 0.47
CA VAL A 201 -10.00 -16.23 0.27
C VAL A 201 -9.39 -16.14 -1.12
N TYR A 202 -8.76 -17.20 -1.62
CA TYR A 202 -8.21 -17.23 -2.98
C TYR A 202 -9.30 -17.14 -4.06
N GLU A 203 -10.39 -17.93 -3.92
CA GLU A 203 -11.55 -17.85 -4.80
C GLU A 203 -12.17 -16.45 -4.82
N ARG A 204 -12.30 -15.81 -3.65
CA ARG A 204 -12.76 -14.43 -3.55
C ARG A 204 -11.81 -13.46 -4.24
N PHE A 205 -10.49 -13.58 -4.01
CA PHE A 205 -9.50 -12.70 -4.62
C PHE A 205 -9.51 -12.82 -6.15
N THR A 206 -9.47 -14.02 -6.68
CA THR A 206 -9.52 -14.24 -8.13
C THR A 206 -10.84 -13.77 -8.75
N GLY A 207 -11.96 -13.97 -8.05
CA GLY A 207 -13.27 -13.48 -8.47
C GLY A 207 -13.33 -11.96 -8.55
N LEU A 208 -12.93 -11.25 -7.50
CA LEU A 208 -12.95 -9.78 -7.53
C LEU A 208 -11.98 -9.18 -8.56
N VAL A 209 -10.85 -9.86 -8.84
CA VAL A 209 -9.97 -9.42 -9.93
C VAL A 209 -10.64 -9.64 -11.29
N ALA A 210 -11.31 -10.77 -11.50
CA ALA A 210 -12.08 -11.03 -12.72
C ALA A 210 -13.14 -9.94 -12.95
N ASP A 211 -13.90 -9.62 -11.92
CA ASP A 211 -14.94 -8.59 -11.96
C ASP A 211 -14.35 -7.18 -12.16
N GLY A 212 -13.39 -6.80 -11.33
CA GLY A 212 -12.81 -5.45 -11.33
C GLY A 212 -12.02 -5.14 -12.62
N ARG A 213 -11.39 -6.14 -13.21
CA ARG A 213 -10.60 -6.01 -14.45
C ARG A 213 -11.34 -6.44 -15.72
N ASN A 214 -12.59 -6.85 -15.58
CA ASN A 214 -13.41 -7.40 -16.68
C ASN A 214 -12.68 -8.50 -17.47
N LEU A 215 -12.04 -9.42 -16.72
CA LEU A 215 -11.31 -10.56 -17.28
C LEU A 215 -12.08 -11.87 -17.04
N PRO A 216 -12.05 -12.83 -17.97
CA PRO A 216 -12.55 -14.16 -17.68
C PRO A 216 -11.81 -14.79 -16.49
N LEU A 217 -12.55 -15.45 -15.58
CA LEU A 217 -11.95 -16.07 -14.39
C LEU A 217 -10.84 -17.06 -14.74
N GLU A 218 -10.99 -17.83 -15.82
CA GLU A 218 -9.95 -18.76 -16.30
C GLU A 218 -8.64 -18.02 -16.60
N LYS A 219 -8.72 -16.86 -17.27
CA LYS A 219 -7.54 -16.03 -17.55
C LYS A 219 -6.90 -15.51 -16.26
N VAL A 220 -7.72 -15.13 -15.28
CA VAL A 220 -7.19 -14.69 -13.97
C VAL A 220 -6.48 -15.84 -13.27
N LEU A 221 -7.04 -17.04 -13.29
CA LEU A 221 -6.42 -18.23 -12.69
C LEU A 221 -5.06 -18.58 -13.34
N ASP A 222 -4.92 -18.40 -14.65
CA ASP A 222 -3.67 -18.64 -15.39
C ASP A 222 -2.54 -17.67 -14.98
N ILE A 223 -2.88 -16.42 -14.62
CA ILE A 223 -1.93 -15.39 -14.25
C ILE A 223 -1.78 -15.17 -12.75
N ALA A 224 -2.59 -15.86 -11.93
CA ALA A 224 -2.60 -15.82 -10.48
C ALA A 224 -1.56 -16.78 -9.86
N GLY A 225 -1.91 -17.43 -8.76
CA GLY A 225 -1.03 -18.38 -8.05
C GLY A 225 0.13 -17.71 -7.33
N GLY A 226 -0.02 -16.43 -6.98
CA GLY A 226 1.01 -15.65 -6.29
C GLY A 226 2.14 -15.13 -7.19
N ARG A 227 2.00 -15.26 -8.51
CA ARG A 227 3.00 -14.75 -9.46
C ARG A 227 3.04 -13.24 -9.45
N VAL A 228 4.25 -12.68 -9.43
CA VAL A 228 4.54 -11.25 -9.51
C VAL A 228 4.80 -10.88 -10.97
N TRP A 229 4.34 -9.71 -11.39
CA TRP A 229 4.48 -9.16 -12.72
C TRP A 229 5.09 -7.77 -12.65
N SER A 230 5.87 -7.39 -13.65
CA SER A 230 6.23 -5.99 -13.84
C SER A 230 5.03 -5.19 -14.35
N GLY A 231 5.01 -3.87 -14.15
CA GLY A 231 3.94 -3.02 -14.66
C GLY A 231 3.79 -3.11 -16.19
N GLU A 232 4.90 -3.31 -16.91
CA GLU A 232 4.88 -3.52 -18.36
C GLU A 232 4.19 -4.85 -18.76
N GLU A 233 4.46 -5.93 -18.03
CA GLU A 233 3.81 -7.22 -18.26
C GLU A 233 2.35 -7.20 -17.80
N ALA A 234 2.07 -6.55 -16.66
CA ALA A 234 0.73 -6.38 -16.10
C ALA A 234 -0.21 -5.65 -17.08
N LEU A 235 0.31 -4.65 -17.81
CA LEU A 235 -0.44 -3.98 -18.87
C LEU A 235 -0.82 -4.97 -20.00
N LYS A 236 0.12 -5.82 -20.45
CA LYS A 236 -0.11 -6.79 -21.55
C LYS A 236 -1.17 -7.85 -21.19
N ILE A 237 -1.25 -8.22 -19.91
CA ILE A 237 -2.19 -9.26 -19.43
C ILE A 237 -3.52 -8.67 -18.89
N GLY A 238 -3.66 -7.35 -18.81
CA GLY A 238 -4.88 -6.66 -18.42
C GLY A 238 -5.04 -6.41 -16.92
N LEU A 239 -3.98 -6.57 -16.13
CA LEU A 239 -3.98 -6.23 -14.71
C LEU A 239 -3.78 -4.74 -14.45
N VAL A 240 -3.24 -3.99 -15.40
CA VAL A 240 -3.00 -2.55 -15.39
C VAL A 240 -3.55 -1.96 -16.69
N ASP A 241 -4.03 -0.72 -16.67
CA ASP A 241 -4.65 -0.06 -17.82
C ASP A 241 -3.67 0.83 -18.58
N MET A 242 -2.68 1.39 -17.89
CA MET A 242 -1.73 2.32 -18.48
C MET A 242 -0.40 2.32 -17.73
N ASN A 243 0.71 2.46 -18.46
CA ASN A 243 1.99 2.75 -17.84
C ASN A 243 2.12 4.27 -17.58
N GLY A 244 2.54 4.65 -16.37
CA GLY A 244 2.72 6.03 -15.93
C GLY A 244 2.86 6.12 -14.42
N GLY A 245 2.98 7.34 -13.93
CA GLY A 245 3.10 7.67 -12.52
C GLY A 245 1.86 8.35 -11.94
N LEU A 246 2.07 9.08 -10.86
CA LEU A 246 0.99 9.83 -10.18
C LEU A 246 0.41 10.93 -11.07
N LYS A 247 1.24 11.59 -11.86
CA LYS A 247 0.81 12.69 -12.77
C LYS A 247 -0.18 12.19 -13.82
N GLU A 248 0.10 11.04 -14.43
CA GLU A 248 -0.77 10.41 -15.41
C GLU A 248 -2.06 9.93 -14.76
N ALA A 249 -1.99 9.37 -13.54
CA ALA A 249 -3.18 8.96 -12.80
C ALA A 249 -4.10 10.15 -12.46
N ILE A 250 -3.54 11.30 -12.08
CA ILE A 250 -4.30 12.53 -11.86
C ILE A 250 -4.97 13.00 -13.16
N ALA A 251 -4.26 12.97 -14.29
CA ALA A 251 -4.82 13.33 -15.58
C ALA A 251 -6.03 12.44 -15.97
N VAL A 252 -5.91 11.14 -15.75
CA VAL A 252 -7.03 10.19 -15.95
C VAL A 252 -8.20 10.48 -15.01
N ALA A 253 -7.91 10.84 -13.75
CA ALA A 253 -8.94 11.17 -12.76
C ALA A 253 -9.73 12.45 -13.16
N VAL A 254 -9.02 13.47 -13.63
CA VAL A 254 -9.59 14.71 -14.17
C VAL A 254 -10.48 14.43 -15.38
N GLU A 255 -9.97 13.64 -16.32
CA GLU A 255 -10.71 13.25 -17.53
C GLU A 255 -11.99 12.48 -17.21
N LYS A 256 -11.89 11.43 -16.35
CA LYS A 256 -13.05 10.62 -15.99
C LYS A 256 -14.11 11.35 -15.19
N ALA A 257 -13.70 12.37 -14.42
CA ALA A 257 -14.63 13.26 -13.70
C ALA A 257 -15.21 14.37 -14.58
N GLY A 258 -14.77 14.50 -15.83
CA GLY A 258 -15.20 15.57 -16.74
C GLY A 258 -14.81 16.96 -16.25
N LEU A 259 -13.73 17.08 -15.49
CA LEU A 259 -13.22 18.36 -15.00
C LEU A 259 -12.48 19.09 -16.11
N GLY A 260 -12.66 20.45 -16.16
CA GLY A 260 -11.90 21.30 -17.07
C GLY A 260 -10.48 21.57 -16.56
N GLU A 261 -9.90 22.70 -16.99
CA GLU A 261 -8.57 23.12 -16.55
C GLU A 261 -8.53 23.65 -15.11
N GLU A 262 -9.70 24.04 -14.57
CA GLU A 262 -9.82 24.57 -13.21
C GLU A 262 -10.23 23.47 -12.23
N TYR A 263 -9.25 22.84 -11.62
CA TYR A 263 -9.42 21.90 -10.50
C TYR A 263 -8.31 22.12 -9.47
N ARG A 264 -8.57 21.65 -8.25
CA ARG A 264 -7.54 21.59 -7.19
C ARG A 264 -7.21 20.13 -6.88
N ILE A 265 -5.97 19.92 -6.46
CA ILE A 265 -5.50 18.64 -5.97
C ILE A 265 -5.32 18.78 -4.46
N GLU A 266 -5.88 17.86 -3.69
CA GLU A 266 -5.73 17.85 -2.25
C GLU A 266 -5.33 16.46 -1.77
N GLU A 267 -4.20 16.41 -1.05
CA GLU A 267 -3.73 15.20 -0.42
C GLU A 267 -4.46 15.00 0.92
N LYS A 268 -5.21 13.93 1.05
CA LYS A 268 -5.93 13.57 2.29
C LYS A 268 -5.00 12.81 3.23
N VAL A 269 -4.02 13.53 3.78
CA VAL A 269 -3.06 13.01 4.75
C VAL A 269 -3.41 13.51 6.15
N ASP A 270 -3.27 12.65 7.15
CA ASP A 270 -3.38 13.04 8.55
C ASP A 270 -2.05 13.68 8.99
N ALA A 271 -1.78 14.88 8.47
CA ALA A 271 -0.56 15.59 8.82
C ALA A 271 -0.70 16.20 10.23
N PRO A 272 0.24 15.94 11.13
CA PRO A 272 0.27 16.62 12.42
C PRO A 272 0.50 18.12 12.18
N THR A 273 -0.29 18.99 12.83
CA THR A 273 -0.21 20.44 12.71
C THR A 273 0.47 21.08 13.92
N GLY A 274 1.07 22.27 13.75
CA GLY A 274 1.62 23.07 14.83
C GLY A 274 2.77 22.39 15.60
N LEU A 275 2.71 22.39 16.93
CA LEU A 275 3.75 21.80 17.80
C LEU A 275 3.91 20.30 17.55
N ALA A 276 2.83 19.59 17.23
CA ALA A 276 2.88 18.16 16.92
C ALA A 276 3.69 17.88 15.64
N ALA A 277 3.60 18.73 14.62
CA ALA A 277 4.42 18.62 13.40
C ALA A 277 5.92 18.81 13.71
N TYR A 278 6.26 19.80 14.57
CA TYR A 278 7.65 20.01 14.98
C TYR A 278 8.19 18.83 15.79
N MET A 279 7.40 18.32 16.74
CA MET A 279 7.79 17.16 17.56
C MET A 279 7.91 15.89 16.72
N SER A 280 7.05 15.68 15.72
CA SER A 280 7.14 14.54 14.82
C SER A 280 8.39 14.61 13.93
N ALA A 281 8.71 15.78 13.39
CA ALA A 281 9.93 15.99 12.60
C ALA A 281 11.20 15.79 13.44
N PHE A 282 11.19 16.24 14.70
CA PHE A 282 12.30 16.03 15.65
C PHE A 282 12.45 14.53 15.97
N SER A 283 11.35 13.86 16.32
CA SER A 283 11.37 12.43 16.62
C SER A 283 11.79 11.58 15.40
N ALA A 284 11.38 11.96 14.19
CA ALA A 284 11.81 11.30 12.95
C ALA A 284 13.32 11.43 12.73
N ARG A 285 13.92 12.61 13.01
CA ARG A 285 15.38 12.79 12.93
C ARG A 285 16.12 11.93 13.95
N VAL A 286 15.65 11.92 15.22
CA VAL A 286 16.22 11.07 16.26
C VAL A 286 16.09 9.59 15.89
N LYS A 287 14.93 9.16 15.40
CA LYS A 287 14.68 7.79 14.94
C LYS A 287 15.60 7.41 13.78
N ALA A 288 15.75 8.25 12.76
CA ALA A 288 16.63 8.00 11.62
C ALA A 288 18.12 7.87 12.05
N SER A 289 18.58 8.74 12.96
CA SER A 289 19.93 8.66 13.51
C SER A 289 20.16 7.37 14.32
N TRP A 290 19.15 6.93 15.04
CA TRP A 290 19.22 5.72 15.86
C TRP A 290 19.12 4.43 15.01
N GLU A 291 18.24 4.41 14.00
CA GLU A 291 18.09 3.29 13.07
C GLU A 291 19.35 3.07 12.20
N ALA A 292 20.13 4.11 11.96
CA ALA A 292 21.44 4.01 11.30
C ALA A 292 22.56 3.42 12.19
N SER A 293 22.31 3.23 13.49
CA SER A 293 23.27 2.60 14.40
C SER A 293 23.21 1.07 14.28
N GLU A 294 24.32 0.37 14.60
CA GLU A 294 24.38 -1.11 14.59
C GLU A 294 23.27 -1.74 15.46
N LEU A 295 22.95 -1.12 16.60
CA LEU A 295 21.87 -1.56 17.48
C LEU A 295 20.49 -1.33 16.86
N GLY A 296 20.31 -0.23 16.15
CA GLY A 296 19.07 0.07 15.41
C GLY A 296 18.80 -0.92 14.29
N VAL A 297 19.84 -1.30 13.54
CA VAL A 297 19.75 -2.33 12.49
C VAL A 297 19.33 -3.69 13.08
N ALA A 298 19.99 -4.12 14.17
CA ALA A 298 19.66 -5.37 14.84
C ALA A 298 18.22 -5.40 15.39
N LEU A 299 17.74 -4.28 15.92
CA LEU A 299 16.36 -4.15 16.41
C LEU A 299 15.33 -4.06 15.28
N LYS A 300 15.69 -3.51 14.13
CA LYS A 300 14.85 -3.51 12.93
C LYS A 300 14.62 -4.96 12.44
N GLU A 301 15.66 -5.77 12.38
CA GLU A 301 15.56 -7.19 12.04
C GLU A 301 14.74 -7.97 13.08
N TYR A 302 14.92 -7.71 14.37
CA TYR A 302 14.13 -8.31 15.44
C TYR A 302 12.64 -7.94 15.33
N ARG A 303 12.32 -6.66 15.08
CA ARG A 303 10.93 -6.21 14.86
C ARG A 303 10.33 -6.88 13.64
N TYR A 304 11.06 -6.96 12.54
CA TYR A 304 10.60 -7.65 11.33
C TYR A 304 10.24 -9.12 11.61
N LEU A 305 11.08 -9.83 12.39
CA LEU A 305 10.79 -11.19 12.82
C LEU A 305 9.55 -11.24 13.75
N GLN A 306 9.41 -10.28 14.65
CA GLN A 306 8.27 -10.19 15.55
C GLN A 306 6.97 -9.90 14.79
N GLU A 307 6.99 -9.00 13.82
CA GLU A 307 5.86 -8.69 12.94
C GLU A 307 5.49 -9.89 12.08
N ALA A 308 6.46 -10.55 11.45
CA ALA A 308 6.22 -11.78 10.69
C ALA A 308 5.63 -12.90 11.56
N MET A 309 6.02 -12.99 12.82
CA MET A 309 5.47 -13.95 13.79
C MET A 309 4.09 -13.53 14.34
N SER A 310 3.77 -12.25 14.37
CA SER A 310 2.47 -11.73 14.83
C SER A 310 1.36 -11.91 13.79
N GLN A 311 1.72 -12.05 12.52
CA GLN A 311 0.78 -12.32 11.43
C GLN A 311 0.38 -13.80 11.42
N THR A 312 -0.50 -14.15 12.34
CA THR A 312 -1.12 -15.48 12.39
C THR A 312 -2.47 -15.42 11.67
N GLY A 313 -2.66 -16.27 10.66
CA GLY A 313 -3.92 -16.35 9.95
C GLY A 313 -3.76 -16.44 8.43
N VAL A 314 -4.81 -16.06 7.70
CA VAL A 314 -4.82 -16.03 6.25
C VAL A 314 -4.35 -14.64 5.79
N VAL A 315 -3.25 -14.58 5.07
CA VAL A 315 -2.64 -13.33 4.60
C VAL A 315 -2.46 -13.32 3.09
N MET A 316 -2.58 -12.15 2.52
CA MET A 316 -2.22 -11.83 1.14
C MET A 316 -0.99 -10.94 1.18
N TYR A 317 0.18 -11.54 1.06
CA TYR A 317 1.47 -10.87 1.21
C TYR A 317 2.44 -11.30 0.12
N SER A 318 3.19 -10.36 -0.42
CA SER A 318 4.28 -10.70 -1.35
C SER A 318 5.52 -11.15 -0.56
N PRO A 319 6.09 -12.32 -0.85
CA PRO A 319 7.29 -12.81 -0.15
C PRO A 319 8.57 -12.05 -0.57
N TYR A 320 8.48 -11.17 -1.56
CA TYR A 320 9.64 -10.44 -2.07
C TYR A 320 9.81 -9.12 -1.30
N LYS A 321 10.94 -8.98 -0.60
CA LYS A 321 11.39 -7.73 0.00
C LYS A 321 12.25 -7.01 -1.04
N VAL A 322 11.81 -5.87 -1.53
CA VAL A 322 12.61 -5.00 -2.38
C VAL A 322 13.17 -3.91 -1.48
N GLU A 323 14.48 -3.93 -1.22
CA GLU A 323 15.20 -2.83 -0.59
C GLU A 323 15.75 -1.93 -1.70
N PHE A 324 15.38 -0.65 -1.65
CA PHE A 324 15.95 0.38 -2.52
C PHE A 324 17.01 1.17 -1.75
#